data_fbe540354356cb1d20e5052d2f304d1b
#
_entry.id   fbe540354356cb1d20e5052d2f304d1b
#
_cell.length_a   1.000
_cell.length_b   1.000
_cell.length_c   1.000
_cell.angle_alpha   90.00
_cell.angle_beta   90.00
_cell.angle_gamma   90.00
#
_symmetry.space_group_name_H-M   'P 1'
#
loop_
_entity.id
_entity.type
_entity.pdbx_description
1 polymer ?
#
loop_
_entity_poly.entity_id
_entity_poly.type
_entity_poly.pdbx_seq_one_letter_code
_entity_poly.pdbx_strand_id
1 'polypeptide(L)'
;MIRRRWGTLGFAVLLLAIAAWFIPTPYFVLRPGTAVPVLQLVNVAGGDLREKGQFLLTTVSVSEASALQYLFAWMIPGSSLVPREKLLEPGESSDAYRLRQREWMLLSQQNAIIAAFRYAGRPVEEFLLGVKVLRTLSGMPAEGVLASGDRIVALDGHPIRTVPQLLRVLEGKREGESVRISLWRKGRKLEKRLSLVRFSRSEGGHVGIGIVPVTERRIQTDPQVRIQADHIGGPSAGLMFALEILNQLTSEDLTRGLKIAGTGTLSAEGEVGQIGGVEQKVMAADREGADLFFVPADVHPGDSNQFKAEAVAREIGSRMKIVPVHSLEEAVGYLKRLKEERAKVSNIDTPANLAYNNPVLVARAGAL
;
A
#
# COMPACT_ATOMS: atom_id res chain seq x y z
N MET A 1 25.16 8.55 53.79
CA MET A 1 25.03 7.20 53.19
C MET A 1 23.82 7.02 52.25
N ILE A 2 22.67 7.63 52.49
CA ILE A 2 21.43 7.49 51.68
C ILE A 2 21.63 8.00 50.25
N ARG A 3 22.22 9.17 50.01
CA ARG A 3 22.42 9.77 48.68
C ARG A 3 23.29 8.89 47.73
N ARG A 4 24.25 8.16 48.26
CA ARG A 4 25.16 7.28 47.47
C ARG A 4 24.44 6.01 47.01
N ARG A 5 23.50 5.49 47.79
CA ARG A 5 22.67 4.33 47.42
C ARG A 5 21.66 4.65 46.33
N TRP A 6 21.11 5.85 46.26
CA TRP A 6 20.22 6.29 45.20
C TRP A 6 20.95 6.46 43.86
N GLY A 7 22.21 6.95 43.89
CA GLY A 7 23.02 7.04 42.68
C GLY A 7 23.40 5.68 42.07
N THR A 8 23.73 4.69 42.93
CA THR A 8 24.01 3.31 42.46
C THR A 8 22.76 2.62 41.91
N LEU A 9 21.59 2.85 42.54
CA LEU A 9 20.32 2.30 42.05
C LEU A 9 19.94 2.90 40.69
N GLY A 10 20.06 4.22 40.55
CA GLY A 10 19.78 4.91 39.28
C GLY A 10 20.73 4.44 38.15
N PHE A 11 21.99 4.24 38.44
CA PHE A 11 22.95 3.73 37.50
C PHE A 11 22.65 2.28 37.07
N ALA A 12 22.27 1.43 38.03
CA ALA A 12 21.87 0.04 37.74
C ALA A 12 20.60 -0.02 36.85
N VAL A 13 19.59 0.82 37.14
CA VAL A 13 18.39 0.92 36.30
C VAL A 13 18.72 1.40 34.89
N LEU A 14 19.62 2.37 34.75
CA LEU A 14 20.07 2.85 33.44
C LEU A 14 20.77 1.74 32.64
N LEU A 15 21.66 0.96 33.28
CA LEU A 15 22.32 -0.17 32.64
C LEU A 15 21.33 -1.26 32.20
N LEU A 16 20.34 -1.55 33.04
CA LEU A 16 19.27 -2.51 32.69
C LEU A 16 18.43 -2.01 31.52
N ALA A 17 18.10 -0.73 31.48
CA ALA A 17 17.36 -0.12 30.36
C ALA A 17 18.17 -0.18 29.07
N ILE A 18 19.48 0.12 29.11
CA ILE A 18 20.37 -0.02 27.96
C ILE A 18 20.44 -1.49 27.50
N ALA A 19 20.59 -2.45 28.42
CA ALA A 19 20.60 -3.87 28.07
C ALA A 19 19.26 -4.29 27.43
N ALA A 20 18.12 -3.88 28.01
CA ALA A 20 16.79 -4.17 27.50
C ALA A 20 16.54 -3.58 26.10
N TRP A 21 17.24 -2.51 25.72
CA TRP A 21 17.17 -1.96 24.35
C TRP A 21 17.74 -2.91 23.30
N PHE A 22 18.70 -3.74 23.63
CA PHE A 22 19.35 -4.69 22.71
C PHE A 22 18.74 -6.09 22.73
N ILE A 23 17.86 -6.39 23.68
CA ILE A 23 17.18 -7.71 23.74
C ILE A 23 16.03 -7.72 22.72
N PRO A 24 16.10 -8.57 21.66
CA PRO A 24 15.02 -8.70 20.68
C PRO A 24 13.83 -9.43 21.30
N THR A 25 12.63 -9.10 20.83
CA THR A 25 11.39 -9.80 21.19
C THR A 25 10.75 -10.43 19.93
N PRO A 26 9.82 -11.38 20.07
CA PRO A 26 9.07 -11.93 18.94
C PRO A 26 7.93 -11.01 18.48
N TYR A 27 8.12 -9.69 18.55
CA TYR A 27 7.14 -8.68 18.16
C TYR A 27 7.74 -7.63 17.26
N PHE A 28 6.87 -7.05 16.43
CA PHE A 28 7.12 -5.78 15.72
C PHE A 28 6.35 -4.66 16.39
N VAL A 29 6.92 -3.47 16.39
CA VAL A 29 6.23 -2.23 16.74
C VAL A 29 5.79 -1.55 15.45
N LEU A 30 4.49 -1.29 15.34
CA LEU A 30 3.90 -0.42 14.32
C LEU A 30 3.66 0.95 14.92
N ARG A 31 4.07 2.00 14.18
CA ARG A 31 3.86 3.41 14.57
C ARG A 31 3.34 4.22 13.39
N PRO A 32 2.62 5.33 13.65
CA PRO A 32 2.33 6.28 12.59
C PRO A 32 3.63 6.69 11.89
N GLY A 33 3.63 6.53 10.56
CA GLY A 33 4.71 6.98 9.71
C GLY A 33 4.54 8.44 9.31
N THR A 34 4.77 8.72 8.03
CA THR A 34 4.63 10.04 7.42
C THR A 34 3.51 10.06 6.39
N ALA A 35 2.95 11.23 6.11
CA ALA A 35 2.16 11.47 4.92
C ALA A 35 3.03 12.25 3.91
N VAL A 36 3.23 11.68 2.73
CA VAL A 36 4.17 12.18 1.71
C VAL A 36 3.37 12.64 0.49
N PRO A 37 3.64 13.85 -0.07
CA PRO A 37 3.02 14.29 -1.32
C PRO A 37 3.31 13.32 -2.47
N VAL A 38 2.25 12.79 -3.10
CA VAL A 38 2.36 11.78 -4.16
C VAL A 38 2.96 12.38 -5.43
N LEU A 39 2.76 13.67 -5.68
CA LEU A 39 3.37 14.43 -6.77
C LEU A 39 4.91 14.30 -6.80
N GLN A 40 5.54 14.17 -5.63
CA GLN A 40 7.01 13.98 -5.54
C GLN A 40 7.47 12.58 -5.99
N LEU A 41 6.54 11.62 -6.00
CA LEU A 41 6.81 10.22 -6.31
C LEU A 41 6.40 9.83 -7.72
N VAL A 42 5.37 10.49 -8.27
CA VAL A 42 4.76 10.16 -9.57
C VAL A 42 5.06 11.25 -10.59
N ASN A 43 5.53 10.83 -11.76
CA ASN A 43 5.76 11.72 -12.90
C ASN A 43 5.19 11.11 -14.17
N VAL A 44 4.24 11.81 -14.78
CA VAL A 44 3.69 11.52 -16.10
C VAL A 44 4.36 12.46 -17.11
N ALA A 45 4.94 11.91 -18.17
CA ALA A 45 5.64 12.72 -19.16
C ALA A 45 4.67 13.72 -19.84
N GLY A 46 4.95 15.01 -19.71
CA GLY A 46 4.07 16.08 -20.21
C GLY A 46 2.76 16.24 -19.43
N GLY A 47 2.66 15.66 -18.23
CA GLY A 47 1.49 15.79 -17.35
C GLY A 47 1.29 17.20 -16.80
N ASP A 48 0.06 17.50 -16.40
CA ASP A 48 -0.27 18.76 -15.73
C ASP A 48 0.13 18.71 -14.26
N LEU A 49 0.99 19.62 -13.84
CA LEU A 49 1.49 19.71 -12.46
C LEU A 49 0.90 20.92 -11.70
N ARG A 50 -0.13 21.59 -12.24
CA ARG A 50 -0.75 22.80 -11.69
C ARG A 50 -1.87 22.49 -10.70
N GLU A 51 -1.66 21.53 -9.81
CA GLU A 51 -2.61 21.26 -8.73
C GLU A 51 -2.58 22.36 -7.65
N LYS A 52 -3.73 22.67 -7.07
CA LYS A 52 -3.88 23.66 -5.98
C LYS A 52 -3.87 23.02 -4.60
N GLY A 53 -4.20 21.76 -4.50
CA GLY A 53 -4.10 20.92 -3.31
C GLY A 53 -3.00 19.88 -3.47
N GLN A 54 -3.15 18.74 -2.82
CA GLN A 54 -2.20 17.64 -2.96
C GLN A 54 -2.81 16.30 -2.55
N PHE A 55 -2.38 15.24 -3.22
CA PHE A 55 -2.58 13.87 -2.75
C PHE A 55 -1.44 13.47 -1.82
N LEU A 56 -1.78 12.83 -0.70
CA LEU A 56 -0.84 12.38 0.32
C LEU A 56 -0.88 10.86 0.45
N LEU A 57 0.27 10.22 0.30
CA LEU A 57 0.48 8.81 0.60
C LEU A 57 0.84 8.65 2.07
N THR A 58 0.10 7.81 2.80
CA THR A 58 0.37 7.54 4.22
C THR A 58 1.16 6.25 4.42
N THR A 59 2.12 6.28 5.34
CA THR A 59 3.00 5.16 5.66
C THR A 59 2.84 4.70 7.11
N VAL A 60 3.31 3.49 7.38
CA VAL A 60 3.46 2.93 8.72
C VAL A 60 4.92 2.59 8.94
N SER A 61 5.48 3.03 10.05
CA SER A 61 6.81 2.60 10.48
C SER A 61 6.70 1.23 11.15
N VAL A 62 7.45 0.26 10.64
CA VAL A 62 7.51 -1.12 11.16
C VAL A 62 8.94 -1.40 11.58
N SER A 63 9.14 -1.76 12.83
CA SER A 63 10.46 -2.13 13.37
C SER A 63 10.35 -3.32 14.31
N GLU A 64 11.41 -4.13 14.42
CA GLU A 64 11.50 -5.18 15.43
C GLU A 64 11.46 -4.54 16.83
N ALA A 65 10.67 -5.11 17.74
CA ALA A 65 10.53 -4.60 19.08
C ALA A 65 11.66 -5.10 19.98
N SER A 66 12.41 -4.21 20.62
CA SER A 66 13.25 -4.55 21.76
C SER A 66 12.41 -4.79 23.02
N ALA A 67 12.99 -5.44 24.04
CA ALA A 67 12.29 -5.65 25.32
C ALA A 67 11.83 -4.33 25.93
N LEU A 68 12.63 -3.27 25.83
CA LEU A 68 12.24 -1.94 26.31
C LEU A 68 11.06 -1.38 25.51
N GLN A 69 11.09 -1.49 24.18
CA GLN A 69 9.98 -1.04 23.33
C GLN A 69 8.71 -1.85 23.57
N TYR A 70 8.84 -3.16 23.81
CA TYR A 70 7.72 -4.03 24.16
C TYR A 70 7.03 -3.58 25.44
N LEU A 71 7.81 -3.27 26.50
CA LEU A 71 7.29 -2.84 27.80
C LEU A 71 6.60 -1.46 27.74
N PHE A 72 7.08 -0.55 26.90
CA PHE A 72 6.62 0.84 26.85
C PHE A 72 5.86 1.22 25.59
N ALA A 73 5.53 0.27 24.70
CA ALA A 73 4.80 0.53 23.45
C ALA A 73 3.46 1.24 23.71
N TRP A 74 2.74 0.85 24.75
CA TRP A 74 1.44 1.42 25.13
C TRP A 74 1.48 2.90 25.56
N MET A 75 2.65 3.40 25.95
CA MET A 75 2.84 4.82 26.32
C MET A 75 3.00 5.73 25.07
N ILE A 76 3.22 5.17 23.89
CA ILE A 76 3.45 5.93 22.67
C ILE A 76 2.14 5.95 21.88
N PRO A 77 1.47 7.12 21.73
CA PRO A 77 0.22 7.21 20.99
C PRO A 77 0.32 6.67 19.57
N GLY A 78 -0.63 5.81 19.18
CA GLY A 78 -0.66 5.16 17.88
C GLY A 78 0.33 4.03 17.69
N SER A 79 1.08 3.63 18.74
CA SER A 79 1.93 2.46 18.71
C SER A 79 1.13 1.19 18.94
N SER A 80 1.38 0.15 18.15
CA SER A 80 0.80 -1.18 18.36
C SER A 80 1.86 -2.26 18.25
N LEU A 81 1.71 -3.32 19.05
CA LEU A 81 2.57 -4.50 19.02
C LEU A 81 1.91 -5.58 18.17
N VAL A 82 2.65 -6.11 17.21
CA VAL A 82 2.17 -7.17 16.33
C VAL A 82 3.11 -8.37 16.46
N PRO A 83 2.60 -9.58 16.78
CA PRO A 83 3.41 -10.78 16.78
C PRO A 83 4.13 -11.01 15.46
N ARG A 84 5.38 -11.48 15.52
CA ARG A 84 6.23 -11.72 14.33
C ARG A 84 5.53 -12.62 13.30
N GLU A 85 4.84 -13.64 13.75
CA GLU A 85 4.09 -14.61 12.94
C GLU A 85 2.90 -14.03 12.15
N LYS A 86 2.43 -12.84 12.53
CA LYS A 86 1.36 -12.12 11.78
C LYS A 86 1.91 -11.30 10.61
N LEU A 87 3.19 -10.95 10.61
CA LEU A 87 3.81 -10.16 9.56
C LEU A 87 4.72 -10.99 8.66
N LEU A 88 5.45 -11.94 9.24
CA LEU A 88 6.36 -12.83 8.52
C LEU A 88 5.69 -14.17 8.22
N GLU A 89 5.94 -14.67 7.03
CA GLU A 89 5.58 -16.04 6.68
C GLU A 89 6.46 -17.06 7.42
N PRO A 90 6.03 -18.31 7.58
CA PRO A 90 6.85 -19.36 8.21
C PRO A 90 8.25 -19.43 7.58
N GLY A 91 9.29 -19.35 8.42
CA GLY A 91 10.69 -19.37 7.97
C GLY A 91 11.17 -18.12 7.22
N GLU A 92 10.38 -17.04 7.16
CA GLU A 92 10.78 -15.79 6.53
C GLU A 92 11.71 -14.97 7.43
N SER A 93 12.84 -14.53 6.88
CA SER A 93 13.73 -13.58 7.54
C SER A 93 13.23 -12.15 7.35
N SER A 94 13.70 -11.20 8.18
CA SER A 94 13.38 -9.77 8.02
C SER A 94 13.85 -9.20 6.69
N ASP A 95 14.93 -9.73 6.10
CA ASP A 95 15.40 -9.33 4.78
C ASP A 95 14.48 -9.85 3.67
N ALA A 96 14.01 -11.10 3.77
CA ALA A 96 13.05 -11.67 2.83
C ALA A 96 11.71 -10.92 2.90
N TYR A 97 11.25 -10.56 4.09
CA TYR A 97 10.08 -9.70 4.29
C TYR A 97 10.25 -8.35 3.58
N ARG A 98 11.40 -7.67 3.77
CA ARG A 98 11.68 -6.40 3.07
C ARG A 98 11.67 -6.54 1.55
N LEU A 99 12.21 -7.65 1.02
CA LEU A 99 12.16 -7.93 -0.40
C LEU A 99 10.71 -8.13 -0.88
N ARG A 100 9.91 -8.91 -0.17
CA ARG A 100 8.49 -9.12 -0.46
C ARG A 100 7.70 -7.81 -0.45
N GLN A 101 7.93 -6.94 0.54
CA GLN A 101 7.30 -5.62 0.61
C GLN A 101 7.67 -4.73 -0.60
N ARG A 102 8.91 -4.78 -1.07
CA ARG A 102 9.33 -4.05 -2.28
C ARG A 102 8.65 -4.59 -3.54
N GLU A 103 8.57 -5.90 -3.70
CA GLU A 103 7.89 -6.51 -4.87
C GLU A 103 6.39 -6.18 -4.86
N TRP A 104 5.74 -6.19 -3.71
CA TRP A 104 4.35 -5.77 -3.58
C TRP A 104 4.15 -4.29 -3.93
N MET A 105 5.10 -3.43 -3.57
CA MET A 105 5.09 -2.03 -3.99
C MET A 105 5.21 -1.89 -5.51
N LEU A 106 6.09 -2.65 -6.16
CA LEU A 106 6.22 -2.65 -7.63
C LEU A 106 4.92 -3.10 -8.31
N LEU A 107 4.28 -4.15 -7.79
CA LEU A 107 2.97 -4.60 -8.29
C LEU A 107 1.89 -3.52 -8.10
N SER A 108 1.89 -2.85 -6.95
CA SER A 108 0.96 -1.76 -6.66
C SER A 108 1.13 -0.58 -7.64
N GLN A 109 2.37 -0.19 -7.93
CA GLN A 109 2.68 0.84 -8.92
C GLN A 109 2.18 0.45 -10.32
N GLN A 110 2.42 -0.80 -10.75
CA GLN A 110 1.97 -1.30 -12.03
C GLN A 110 0.44 -1.34 -12.13
N ASN A 111 -0.24 -1.81 -11.10
CA ASN A 111 -1.70 -1.82 -11.04
C ASN A 111 -2.26 -0.39 -11.10
N ALA A 112 -1.66 0.55 -10.37
CA ALA A 112 -2.08 1.94 -10.38
C ALA A 112 -1.98 2.58 -11.78
N ILE A 113 -0.88 2.30 -12.50
CA ILE A 113 -0.71 2.77 -13.89
C ILE A 113 -1.81 2.19 -14.78
N ILE A 114 -2.02 0.86 -14.72
CA ILE A 114 -3.02 0.18 -15.55
C ILE A 114 -4.42 0.73 -15.26
N ALA A 115 -4.81 0.79 -13.99
CA ALA A 115 -6.13 1.25 -13.57
C ALA A 115 -6.38 2.71 -13.96
N ALA A 116 -5.39 3.59 -13.75
CA ALA A 116 -5.49 5.00 -14.14
C ALA A 116 -5.63 5.19 -15.66
N PHE A 117 -4.83 4.48 -16.47
CA PHE A 117 -4.91 4.58 -17.93
C PHE A 117 -6.23 4.02 -18.46
N ARG A 118 -6.68 2.87 -17.96
CA ARG A 118 -7.98 2.30 -18.31
C ARG A 118 -9.13 3.25 -17.96
N TYR A 119 -9.11 3.83 -16.76
CA TYR A 119 -10.11 4.83 -16.35
C TYR A 119 -10.10 6.07 -17.26
N ALA A 120 -8.91 6.53 -17.67
CA ALA A 120 -8.75 7.67 -18.59
C ALA A 120 -9.09 7.32 -20.06
N GLY A 121 -9.45 6.05 -20.35
CA GLY A 121 -9.69 5.60 -21.74
C GLY A 121 -8.43 5.59 -22.61
N ARG A 122 -7.24 5.50 -22.01
CA ARG A 122 -5.95 5.48 -22.69
C ARG A 122 -5.39 4.07 -22.81
N PRO A 123 -4.67 3.75 -23.92
CA PRO A 123 -4.08 2.44 -24.09
C PRO A 123 -2.96 2.19 -23.08
N VAL A 124 -2.86 0.95 -22.62
CA VAL A 124 -1.77 0.43 -21.78
C VAL A 124 -1.37 -0.94 -22.30
N GLU A 125 -0.09 -1.12 -22.52
CA GLU A 125 0.48 -2.39 -23.00
C GLU A 125 1.12 -3.14 -21.84
N GLU A 126 0.72 -4.40 -21.66
CA GLU A 126 1.24 -5.30 -20.64
C GLU A 126 2.04 -6.43 -21.28
N PHE A 127 3.33 -6.52 -20.97
CA PHE A 127 4.22 -7.60 -21.42
C PHE A 127 4.46 -8.55 -20.25
N LEU A 128 3.82 -9.72 -20.28
CA LEU A 128 4.00 -10.79 -19.30
C LEU A 128 5.32 -11.52 -19.57
N LEU A 129 6.29 -11.39 -18.67
CA LEU A 129 7.66 -11.84 -18.87
C LEU A 129 7.92 -13.25 -18.32
N GLY A 130 7.09 -13.72 -17.38
CA GLY A 130 7.23 -15.01 -16.71
C GLY A 130 6.91 -14.94 -15.23
N VAL A 131 7.31 -15.97 -14.49
CA VAL A 131 7.15 -16.06 -13.04
C VAL A 131 8.49 -15.86 -12.35
N LYS A 132 8.62 -14.74 -11.61
CA LYS A 132 9.81 -14.45 -10.82
C LYS A 132 9.75 -15.17 -9.49
N VAL A 133 10.86 -15.80 -9.11
CA VAL A 133 11.05 -16.41 -7.80
C VAL A 133 11.48 -15.32 -6.81
N LEU A 134 10.66 -15.02 -5.81
CA LEU A 134 11.05 -14.09 -4.74
C LEU A 134 12.00 -14.75 -3.76
N ARG A 135 11.66 -15.96 -3.34
CA ARG A 135 12.50 -16.82 -2.50
C ARG A 135 12.12 -18.29 -2.67
N THR A 136 13.01 -19.16 -2.26
CA THR A 136 12.74 -20.58 -2.06
C THR A 136 12.30 -20.82 -0.60
N LEU A 137 11.50 -21.87 -0.39
CA LEU A 137 11.08 -22.31 0.94
C LEU A 137 12.11 -23.31 1.49
N SER A 138 12.46 -23.17 2.75
CA SER A 138 13.45 -24.06 3.38
C SER A 138 12.95 -25.49 3.49
N GLY A 139 13.84 -26.47 3.25
CA GLY A 139 13.50 -27.88 3.22
C GLY A 139 12.73 -28.32 1.97
N MET A 140 12.46 -27.44 1.01
CA MET A 140 11.69 -27.72 -0.20
C MET A 140 12.62 -27.95 -1.43
N PRO A 141 12.15 -28.66 -2.48
CA PRO A 141 12.99 -29.05 -3.64
C PRO A 141 13.67 -27.89 -4.37
N ALA A 142 13.09 -26.71 -4.34
CA ALA A 142 13.67 -25.53 -4.97
C ALA A 142 14.90 -24.99 -4.23
N GLU A 143 15.08 -25.33 -2.95
CA GLU A 143 16.20 -24.84 -2.14
C GLU A 143 17.54 -25.30 -2.72
N GLY A 144 18.49 -24.39 -2.87
CA GLY A 144 19.79 -24.65 -3.47
C GLY A 144 19.79 -24.88 -5.00
N VAL A 145 18.62 -25.01 -5.64
CA VAL A 145 18.49 -25.21 -7.10
C VAL A 145 18.01 -23.95 -7.81
N LEU A 146 16.95 -23.34 -7.28
CA LEU A 146 16.45 -22.02 -7.72
C LEU A 146 16.99 -20.92 -6.79
N ALA A 147 17.03 -19.71 -7.29
CA ALA A 147 17.49 -18.54 -6.55
C ALA A 147 16.48 -17.39 -6.66
N SER A 148 16.50 -16.49 -5.67
CA SER A 148 15.78 -15.24 -5.74
C SER A 148 16.16 -14.47 -7.01
N GLY A 149 15.17 -13.96 -7.75
CA GLY A 149 15.33 -13.27 -9.02
C GLY A 149 15.34 -14.18 -10.26
N ASP A 150 15.27 -15.51 -10.11
CA ASP A 150 15.05 -16.41 -11.25
C ASP A 150 13.70 -16.12 -11.89
N ARG A 151 13.65 -16.08 -13.22
CA ARG A 151 12.41 -15.91 -13.97
C ARG A 151 12.08 -17.22 -14.69
N ILE A 152 11.09 -17.94 -14.21
CA ILE A 152 10.57 -19.15 -14.83
C ILE A 152 9.75 -18.76 -16.06
N VAL A 153 10.07 -19.36 -17.21
CA VAL A 153 9.42 -19.10 -18.50
C VAL A 153 8.78 -20.33 -19.12
N ALA A 154 9.12 -21.54 -18.64
CA ALA A 154 8.44 -22.76 -19.05
C ALA A 154 8.56 -23.86 -17.98
N LEU A 155 7.57 -24.76 -17.93
CA LEU A 155 7.54 -25.98 -17.14
C LEU A 155 7.24 -27.16 -18.09
N ASP A 156 8.13 -28.16 -18.16
CA ASP A 156 8.05 -29.32 -19.09
C ASP A 156 7.75 -28.92 -20.54
N GLY A 157 8.32 -27.79 -21.00
CA GLY A 157 8.11 -27.26 -22.33
C GLY A 157 6.85 -26.40 -22.49
N HIS A 158 5.93 -26.38 -21.51
CA HIS A 158 4.76 -25.50 -21.53
C HIS A 158 5.16 -24.07 -21.15
N PRO A 159 4.91 -23.06 -21.99
CA PRO A 159 5.22 -21.66 -21.68
C PRO A 159 4.49 -21.19 -20.42
N ILE A 160 5.21 -20.54 -19.49
CA ILE A 160 4.68 -19.97 -18.27
C ILE A 160 4.92 -18.46 -18.29
N ARG A 161 3.84 -17.69 -18.25
CA ARG A 161 3.88 -16.21 -18.22
C ARG A 161 3.34 -15.61 -16.94
N THR A 162 2.49 -16.37 -16.20
CA THR A 162 1.85 -15.91 -14.98
C THR A 162 1.85 -16.99 -13.90
N VAL A 163 1.70 -16.57 -12.62
CA VAL A 163 1.55 -17.50 -11.49
C VAL A 163 0.34 -18.42 -11.65
N PRO A 164 -0.87 -17.93 -12.06
CA PRO A 164 -1.99 -18.83 -12.32
C PRO A 164 -1.72 -19.90 -13.40
N GLN A 165 -0.92 -19.58 -14.44
CA GLN A 165 -0.52 -20.58 -15.43
C GLN A 165 0.41 -21.63 -14.83
N LEU A 166 1.39 -21.21 -14.01
CA LEU A 166 2.28 -22.12 -13.31
C LEU A 166 1.49 -23.09 -12.41
N LEU A 167 0.57 -22.58 -11.61
CA LEU A 167 -0.26 -23.39 -10.71
C LEU A 167 -1.12 -24.40 -11.49
N ARG A 168 -1.78 -23.98 -12.57
CA ARG A 168 -2.59 -24.89 -13.42
C ARG A 168 -1.77 -26.05 -14.01
N VAL A 169 -0.52 -25.81 -14.42
CA VAL A 169 0.35 -26.87 -14.92
C VAL A 169 0.75 -27.84 -13.81
N LEU A 170 0.91 -27.33 -12.57
CA LEU A 170 1.25 -28.14 -11.41
C LEU A 170 0.05 -28.93 -10.85
N GLU A 171 -1.18 -28.42 -10.95
CA GLU A 171 -2.41 -29.09 -10.48
C GLU A 171 -2.61 -30.49 -11.10
N GLY A 172 -2.18 -30.68 -12.36
CA GLY A 172 -2.27 -31.97 -13.07
C GLY A 172 -1.18 -32.99 -12.68
N LYS A 173 -0.25 -32.62 -11.76
CA LYS A 173 0.93 -33.43 -11.46
C LYS A 173 0.84 -34.12 -10.10
N ARG A 174 1.70 -35.13 -9.90
CA ARG A 174 1.75 -35.93 -8.67
C ARG A 174 2.99 -35.62 -7.84
N GLU A 175 2.85 -35.80 -6.56
CA GLU A 175 4.00 -35.76 -5.64
C GLU A 175 5.08 -36.76 -6.09
N GLY A 176 6.35 -36.36 -5.98
CA GLY A 176 7.52 -37.14 -6.44
C GLY A 176 7.78 -37.05 -7.94
N GLU A 177 6.85 -36.54 -8.75
CA GLU A 177 7.08 -36.35 -10.19
C GLU A 177 8.19 -35.31 -10.42
N SER A 178 9.10 -35.61 -11.35
CA SER A 178 10.19 -34.70 -11.73
C SER A 178 9.73 -33.77 -12.85
N VAL A 179 9.92 -32.47 -12.64
CA VAL A 179 9.59 -31.45 -13.64
C VAL A 179 10.84 -30.73 -14.12
N ARG A 180 10.83 -30.35 -15.41
CA ARG A 180 11.88 -29.56 -16.04
C ARG A 180 11.47 -28.11 -16.12
N ILE A 181 12.27 -27.23 -15.49
CA ILE A 181 12.03 -25.78 -15.43
C ILE A 181 13.01 -25.07 -16.34
N SER A 182 12.50 -24.32 -17.32
CA SER A 182 13.29 -23.38 -18.11
C SER A 182 13.17 -22.00 -17.47
N LEU A 183 14.29 -21.36 -17.18
CA LEU A 183 14.34 -20.08 -16.48
C LEU A 183 15.44 -19.16 -17.02
N TRP A 184 15.35 -17.88 -16.69
CA TRP A 184 16.40 -16.89 -16.85
C TRP A 184 16.99 -16.54 -15.49
N ARG A 185 18.32 -16.58 -15.38
CA ARG A 185 19.10 -16.14 -14.21
C ARG A 185 20.20 -15.21 -14.66
N LYS A 186 20.15 -13.93 -14.23
CA LYS A 186 21.15 -12.90 -14.60
C LYS A 186 21.43 -12.85 -16.12
N GLY A 187 20.38 -12.86 -16.95
CA GLY A 187 20.48 -12.80 -18.40
C GLY A 187 20.88 -14.11 -19.10
N ARG A 188 21.09 -15.20 -18.38
CA ARG A 188 21.41 -16.53 -18.94
C ARG A 188 20.19 -17.45 -18.85
N LYS A 189 19.90 -18.15 -19.96
CA LYS A 189 18.87 -19.19 -19.99
C LYS A 189 19.44 -20.48 -19.38
N LEU A 190 18.69 -21.05 -18.42
CA LEU A 190 19.08 -22.27 -17.70
C LEU A 190 17.91 -23.27 -17.73
N GLU A 191 18.26 -24.57 -17.62
CA GLU A 191 17.29 -25.60 -17.32
C GLU A 191 17.64 -26.28 -16.00
N LYS A 192 16.62 -26.51 -15.19
CA LYS A 192 16.71 -27.19 -13.89
C LYS A 192 15.67 -28.29 -13.82
N ARG A 193 15.97 -29.35 -13.06
CA ARG A 193 15.01 -30.41 -12.74
C ARG A 193 14.79 -30.43 -11.24
N LEU A 194 13.53 -30.56 -10.86
CA LEU A 194 13.09 -30.61 -9.46
C LEU A 194 12.02 -31.67 -9.33
N SER A 195 12.02 -32.38 -8.20
CA SER A 195 10.90 -33.21 -7.81
C SER A 195 9.82 -32.40 -7.15
N LEU A 196 8.56 -32.74 -7.37
CA LEU A 196 7.43 -32.07 -6.76
C LEU A 196 7.16 -32.63 -5.37
N VAL A 197 6.72 -31.76 -4.47
CA VAL A 197 6.28 -32.13 -3.12
C VAL A 197 4.85 -31.67 -2.91
N ARG A 198 4.15 -32.34 -2.02
CA ARG A 198 2.82 -31.93 -1.56
C ARG A 198 2.94 -31.02 -0.36
N PHE A 199 2.37 -29.84 -0.48
CA PHE A 199 2.22 -28.94 0.65
C PHE A 199 1.24 -29.49 1.68
N SER A 200 1.39 -29.12 2.95
CA SER A 200 0.46 -29.52 4.00
C SER A 200 -0.97 -29.03 3.72
N ARG A 201 -1.96 -29.63 4.36
CA ARG A 201 -3.38 -29.17 4.21
C ARG A 201 -3.58 -27.74 4.70
N SER A 202 -2.83 -27.30 5.71
CA SER A 202 -2.81 -25.92 6.21
C SER A 202 -2.24 -24.93 5.19
N GLU A 203 -1.42 -25.40 4.24
CA GLU A 203 -0.83 -24.63 3.14
C GLU A 203 -1.56 -24.85 1.81
N GLY A 204 -2.78 -25.40 1.83
CA GLY A 204 -3.63 -25.59 0.66
C GLY A 204 -3.56 -26.97 0.01
N GLY A 205 -2.69 -27.89 0.49
CA GLY A 205 -2.64 -29.30 0.04
C GLY A 205 -2.25 -29.52 -1.43
N HIS A 206 -1.83 -28.47 -2.15
CA HIS A 206 -1.45 -28.54 -3.56
C HIS A 206 -0.03 -29.11 -3.73
N VAL A 207 0.29 -29.50 -4.96
CA VAL A 207 1.63 -29.97 -5.35
C VAL A 207 2.44 -28.78 -5.88
N GLY A 208 3.72 -28.70 -5.50
CA GLY A 208 4.56 -27.57 -5.92
C GLY A 208 6.05 -27.83 -5.76
N ILE A 209 6.85 -26.81 -6.03
CA ILE A 209 8.32 -26.85 -6.04
C ILE A 209 8.96 -26.15 -4.83
N GLY A 210 8.19 -25.45 -4.01
CA GLY A 210 8.69 -24.75 -2.82
C GLY A 210 9.29 -23.36 -3.11
N ILE A 211 8.56 -22.52 -3.81
CA ILE A 211 8.93 -21.12 -4.08
C ILE A 211 7.81 -20.17 -3.66
N VAL A 212 8.17 -18.92 -3.44
CA VAL A 212 7.23 -17.79 -3.41
C VAL A 212 7.29 -17.12 -4.78
N PRO A 213 6.25 -17.32 -5.63
CA PRO A 213 6.26 -16.81 -7.00
C PRO A 213 5.56 -15.46 -7.10
N VAL A 214 5.95 -14.65 -8.10
CA VAL A 214 5.22 -13.45 -8.53
C VAL A 214 5.21 -13.39 -10.06
N THR A 215 4.10 -12.92 -10.64
CA THR A 215 4.06 -12.66 -12.09
C THR A 215 4.90 -11.43 -12.39
N GLU A 216 5.95 -11.61 -13.19
CA GLU A 216 6.78 -10.50 -13.66
C GLU A 216 6.21 -9.94 -14.95
N ARG A 217 5.94 -8.63 -14.96
CA ARG A 217 5.43 -7.91 -16.13
C ARG A 217 6.14 -6.58 -16.32
N ARG A 218 6.11 -6.08 -17.54
CA ARG A 218 6.53 -4.72 -17.88
C ARG A 218 5.33 -3.97 -18.44
N ILE A 219 5.13 -2.76 -17.96
CA ILE A 219 4.06 -1.87 -18.42
C ILE A 219 4.69 -0.81 -19.34
N GLN A 220 4.02 -0.56 -20.46
CA GLN A 220 4.37 0.52 -21.37
C GLN A 220 3.14 1.39 -21.61
N THR A 221 3.31 2.70 -21.51
CA THR A 221 2.24 3.71 -21.64
C THR A 221 2.72 4.88 -22.48
N ASP A 222 1.76 5.56 -23.09
CA ASP A 222 1.96 6.85 -23.72
C ASP A 222 0.86 7.83 -23.23
N PRO A 223 1.23 8.88 -22.48
CA PRO A 223 2.58 9.26 -22.03
C PRO A 223 3.22 8.28 -21.06
N GLN A 224 4.55 8.29 -20.97
CA GLN A 224 5.30 7.43 -20.04
C GLN A 224 5.06 7.88 -18.60
N VAL A 225 4.81 6.90 -17.71
CA VAL A 225 4.69 7.11 -16.26
C VAL A 225 5.91 6.54 -15.54
N ARG A 226 6.45 7.31 -14.59
CA ARG A 226 7.51 6.87 -13.67
C ARG A 226 7.05 7.09 -12.24
N ILE A 227 7.21 6.06 -11.39
CA ILE A 227 6.93 6.12 -9.96
C ILE A 227 8.22 5.79 -9.22
N GLN A 228 8.66 6.68 -8.34
CA GLN A 228 9.88 6.56 -7.54
C GLN A 228 9.52 6.45 -6.06
N ALA A 229 9.30 5.21 -5.59
CA ALA A 229 8.91 4.92 -4.21
C ALA A 229 9.78 3.82 -3.59
N ASP A 230 11.09 3.81 -3.88
CA ASP A 230 12.03 2.74 -3.51
C ASP A 230 12.17 2.55 -2.00
N HIS A 231 11.87 3.58 -1.21
CA HIS A 231 11.95 3.56 0.25
C HIS A 231 10.64 3.15 0.93
N ILE A 232 9.58 2.96 0.15
CA ILE A 232 8.24 2.63 0.64
C ILE A 232 7.94 1.18 0.26
N GLY A 233 7.52 0.38 1.22
CA GLY A 233 7.15 -1.02 0.99
C GLY A 233 5.65 -1.26 1.13
N GLY A 234 5.18 -2.38 0.59
CA GLY A 234 3.79 -2.81 0.68
C GLY A 234 2.87 -2.30 -0.43
N PRO A 235 1.73 -2.96 -0.65
CA PRO A 235 0.87 -2.70 -1.80
C PRO A 235 -0.16 -1.58 -1.58
N SER A 236 -0.19 -0.94 -0.41
CA SER A 236 -1.29 -0.08 0.06
C SER A 236 -1.31 1.35 -0.51
N ALA A 237 -0.41 1.66 -1.47
CA ALA A 237 -0.28 2.96 -2.10
C ALA A 237 -1.05 3.08 -3.43
N GLY A 238 -1.58 1.97 -3.95
CA GLY A 238 -2.12 1.86 -5.30
C GLY A 238 -3.19 2.89 -5.62
N LEU A 239 -4.15 3.08 -4.72
CA LEU A 239 -5.22 4.07 -4.91
C LEU A 239 -4.64 5.49 -5.08
N MET A 240 -3.73 5.89 -4.21
CA MET A 240 -3.19 7.26 -4.22
C MET A 240 -2.28 7.50 -5.44
N PHE A 241 -1.52 6.50 -5.88
CA PHE A 241 -0.77 6.58 -7.14
C PHE A 241 -1.69 6.73 -8.34
N ALA A 242 -2.79 5.98 -8.40
CA ALA A 242 -3.73 6.07 -9.51
C ALA A 242 -4.43 7.43 -9.57
N LEU A 243 -4.83 7.98 -8.42
CA LEU A 243 -5.43 9.32 -8.34
C LEU A 243 -4.44 10.40 -8.82
N GLU A 244 -3.17 10.32 -8.42
CA GLU A 244 -2.14 11.26 -8.85
C GLU A 244 -1.86 11.14 -10.36
N ILE A 245 -1.75 9.90 -10.89
CA ILE A 245 -1.59 9.69 -12.34
C ILE A 245 -2.76 10.31 -13.10
N LEU A 246 -4.00 10.12 -12.65
CA LEU A 246 -5.19 10.70 -13.27
C LEU A 246 -5.17 12.23 -13.19
N ASN A 247 -4.72 12.80 -12.06
CA ASN A 247 -4.58 14.22 -11.88
C ASN A 247 -3.62 14.83 -12.91
N GLN A 248 -2.48 14.18 -13.14
CA GLN A 248 -1.48 14.61 -14.13
C GLN A 248 -1.91 14.34 -15.58
N LEU A 249 -2.75 13.34 -15.85
CA LEU A 249 -3.26 13.01 -17.19
C LEU A 249 -4.38 13.93 -17.67
N THR A 250 -5.02 14.66 -16.75
CA THR A 250 -6.17 15.53 -17.03
C THR A 250 -5.82 16.98 -16.73
N SER A 251 -6.48 17.92 -17.41
CA SER A 251 -6.35 19.37 -17.12
C SER A 251 -7.19 19.78 -15.90
N GLU A 252 -7.96 18.88 -15.33
CA GLU A 252 -8.83 19.14 -14.21
C GLU A 252 -8.11 18.77 -12.90
N ASP A 253 -7.88 19.75 -12.02
CA ASP A 253 -7.33 19.52 -10.69
C ASP A 253 -8.32 18.70 -9.83
N LEU A 254 -8.02 17.39 -9.67
CA LEU A 254 -8.81 16.47 -8.86
C LEU A 254 -8.69 16.75 -7.36
N THR A 255 -7.65 17.44 -6.91
CA THR A 255 -7.46 17.75 -5.49
C THR A 255 -8.45 18.78 -4.97
N ARG A 256 -8.97 19.62 -5.85
CA ARG A 256 -9.90 20.72 -5.50
C ARG A 256 -9.32 21.72 -4.48
N GLY A 257 -8.00 21.83 -4.42
CA GLY A 257 -7.31 22.64 -3.43
C GLY A 257 -7.28 22.05 -2.04
N LEU A 258 -7.61 20.74 -1.86
CA LEU A 258 -7.60 20.02 -0.61
C LEU A 258 -6.30 19.23 -0.42
N LYS A 259 -5.95 19.00 0.82
CA LYS A 259 -5.01 17.96 1.22
C LYS A 259 -5.76 16.64 1.36
N ILE A 260 -5.61 15.75 0.39
CA ILE A 260 -6.33 14.48 0.33
C ILE A 260 -5.36 13.36 0.64
N ALA A 261 -5.43 12.83 1.85
CA ALA A 261 -4.70 11.61 2.21
C ALA A 261 -5.51 10.37 1.89
N GLY A 262 -4.84 9.22 1.88
CA GLY A 262 -5.56 7.97 1.71
C GLY A 262 -4.66 6.75 1.69
N THR A 263 -5.31 5.61 1.57
CA THR A 263 -4.67 4.30 1.46
C THR A 263 -5.63 3.31 0.78
N GLY A 264 -5.08 2.24 0.23
CA GLY A 264 -5.82 1.16 -0.41
C GLY A 264 -4.90 0.39 -1.35
N THR A 265 -4.98 -0.94 -1.34
CA THR A 265 -4.45 -1.69 -2.47
C THR A 265 -5.30 -1.38 -3.69
N LEU A 266 -4.75 -1.54 -4.89
CA LEU A 266 -5.51 -1.33 -6.12
C LEU A 266 -5.25 -2.48 -7.08
N SER A 267 -6.32 -3.11 -7.58
CA SER A 267 -6.23 -4.07 -8.66
C SER A 267 -6.05 -3.35 -10.01
N ALA A 268 -5.63 -4.08 -11.04
CA ALA A 268 -5.55 -3.55 -12.41
C ALA A 268 -6.93 -3.16 -12.98
N GLU A 269 -7.99 -3.69 -12.41
CA GLU A 269 -9.41 -3.41 -12.75
C GLU A 269 -9.94 -2.18 -12.00
N GLY A 270 -9.16 -1.64 -11.05
CA GLY A 270 -9.53 -0.45 -10.28
C GLY A 270 -10.25 -0.73 -8.97
N GLU A 271 -10.28 -1.99 -8.50
CA GLU A 271 -10.85 -2.34 -7.21
C GLU A 271 -9.91 -1.98 -6.06
N VAL A 272 -10.46 -1.37 -5.01
CA VAL A 272 -9.73 -0.98 -3.80
C VAL A 272 -9.87 -2.07 -2.75
N GLY A 273 -8.73 -2.57 -2.26
CA GLY A 273 -8.72 -3.65 -1.27
C GLY A 273 -8.11 -3.24 0.07
N GLN A 274 -8.36 -4.08 1.07
CA GLN A 274 -7.96 -3.90 2.47
C GLN A 274 -6.43 -3.81 2.66
N ILE A 275 -6.03 -3.11 3.74
CA ILE A 275 -4.62 -2.85 4.08
C ILE A 275 -4.37 -3.09 5.57
N GLY A 276 -3.10 -3.16 5.95
CA GLY A 276 -2.67 -3.17 7.35
C GLY A 276 -2.33 -1.78 7.89
N GLY A 277 -2.51 -1.59 9.20
CA GLY A 277 -2.09 -0.38 9.92
C GLY A 277 -2.89 0.87 9.55
N VAL A 278 -4.19 0.73 9.34
CA VAL A 278 -5.06 1.85 8.99
C VAL A 278 -5.11 2.90 10.10
N GLU A 279 -5.09 2.47 11.37
CA GLU A 279 -5.09 3.36 12.53
C GLU A 279 -3.87 4.30 12.50
N GLN A 280 -2.68 3.75 12.25
CA GLN A 280 -1.44 4.51 12.14
C GLN A 280 -1.45 5.49 10.97
N LYS A 281 -2.08 5.10 9.88
CA LYS A 281 -2.17 5.92 8.66
C LYS A 281 -3.12 7.10 8.83
N VAL A 282 -4.27 6.90 9.50
CA VAL A 282 -5.20 7.98 9.86
C VAL A 282 -4.49 9.00 10.75
N MET A 283 -3.75 8.55 11.77
CA MET A 283 -2.97 9.45 12.63
C MET A 283 -1.87 10.21 11.87
N ALA A 284 -1.22 9.57 10.88
CA ALA A 284 -0.22 10.22 10.04
C ALA A 284 -0.85 11.30 9.15
N ALA A 285 -2.01 11.03 8.59
CA ALA A 285 -2.76 11.98 7.77
C ALA A 285 -3.26 13.19 8.58
N ASP A 286 -3.80 12.95 9.77
CA ASP A 286 -4.28 13.99 10.68
C ASP A 286 -3.15 14.94 11.11
N ARG A 287 -1.97 14.40 11.45
CA ARG A 287 -0.77 15.19 11.79
C ARG A 287 -0.31 16.10 10.65
N GLU A 288 -0.51 15.69 9.41
CA GLU A 288 -0.17 16.49 8.22
C GLU A 288 -1.28 17.50 7.87
N GLY A 289 -2.41 17.47 8.60
CA GLY A 289 -3.54 18.35 8.39
C GLY A 289 -4.30 18.03 7.11
N ALA A 290 -4.52 16.75 6.82
CA ALA A 290 -5.35 16.33 5.71
C ALA A 290 -6.82 16.72 5.93
N ASP A 291 -7.49 17.20 4.87
CA ASP A 291 -8.91 17.55 4.89
C ASP A 291 -9.80 16.30 4.74
N LEU A 292 -9.27 15.29 4.03
CA LEU A 292 -9.98 14.08 3.65
C LEU A 292 -9.04 12.88 3.66
N PHE A 293 -9.59 11.71 4.03
CA PHE A 293 -8.87 10.45 4.01
C PHE A 293 -9.67 9.35 3.29
N PHE A 294 -9.17 8.89 2.14
CA PHE A 294 -9.71 7.72 1.47
C PHE A 294 -9.27 6.44 2.17
N VAL A 295 -10.21 5.56 2.46
CA VAL A 295 -10.00 4.27 3.10
C VAL A 295 -10.75 3.17 2.35
N PRO A 296 -10.24 1.93 2.29
CA PRO A 296 -11.01 0.82 1.76
C PRO A 296 -12.33 0.65 2.50
N ALA A 297 -13.44 0.53 1.78
CA ALA A 297 -14.74 0.21 2.35
C ALA A 297 -14.75 -1.23 2.92
N ASP A 298 -15.51 -1.44 3.98
CA ASP A 298 -15.72 -2.76 4.57
C ASP A 298 -16.88 -3.45 3.85
N VAL A 299 -16.58 -4.24 2.80
CA VAL A 299 -17.55 -4.86 1.88
C VAL A 299 -17.76 -6.34 2.18
N HIS A 300 -16.71 -7.03 2.66
CA HIS A 300 -16.72 -8.46 2.89
C HIS A 300 -16.64 -8.81 4.38
N PRO A 301 -17.15 -9.98 4.79
CA PRO A 301 -16.96 -10.46 6.16
C PRO A 301 -15.46 -10.51 6.53
N GLY A 302 -15.10 -9.83 7.63
CA GLY A 302 -13.72 -9.73 8.09
C GLY A 302 -13.01 -8.43 7.70
N ASP A 303 -13.53 -7.65 6.78
CA ASP A 303 -13.06 -6.29 6.50
C ASP A 303 -13.23 -5.41 7.73
N SER A 304 -12.30 -4.47 7.93
CA SER A 304 -12.33 -3.61 9.12
C SER A 304 -11.62 -2.26 8.93
N ASN A 305 -11.20 -1.91 7.72
CA ASN A 305 -10.43 -0.70 7.51
C ASN A 305 -11.28 0.56 7.69
N GLN A 306 -12.49 0.58 7.14
CA GLN A 306 -13.42 1.69 7.33
C GLN A 306 -13.76 1.89 8.81
N PHE A 307 -14.23 0.83 9.47
CA PHE A 307 -14.61 0.88 10.89
C PHE A 307 -13.48 1.40 11.77
N LYS A 308 -12.26 0.88 11.59
CA LYS A 308 -11.08 1.29 12.36
C LYS A 308 -10.67 2.72 12.07
N ALA A 309 -10.68 3.15 10.79
CA ALA A 309 -10.35 4.52 10.42
C ALA A 309 -11.30 5.53 11.06
N GLU A 310 -12.62 5.27 11.01
CA GLU A 310 -13.63 6.11 11.63
C GLU A 310 -13.50 6.13 13.16
N ALA A 311 -13.20 4.98 13.78
CA ALA A 311 -13.02 4.87 15.23
C ALA A 311 -11.82 5.72 15.69
N VAL A 312 -10.67 5.57 15.04
CA VAL A 312 -9.45 6.33 15.39
C VAL A 312 -9.64 7.83 15.12
N ALA A 313 -10.24 8.21 13.99
CA ALA A 313 -10.49 9.63 13.71
C ALA A 313 -11.34 10.29 14.82
N ARG A 314 -12.37 9.59 15.34
CA ARG A 314 -13.17 10.06 16.49
C ARG A 314 -12.34 10.12 17.78
N GLU A 315 -11.54 9.09 18.06
CA GLU A 315 -10.70 8.99 19.26
C GLU A 315 -9.71 10.15 19.38
N ILE A 316 -9.05 10.51 18.25
CA ILE A 316 -8.08 11.61 18.22
C ILE A 316 -8.72 12.99 18.04
N GLY A 317 -10.06 13.07 17.91
CA GLY A 317 -10.77 14.33 17.68
C GLY A 317 -10.47 14.97 16.31
N SER A 318 -10.14 14.17 15.30
CA SER A 318 -9.80 14.65 13.95
C SER A 318 -11.00 15.32 13.27
N ARG A 319 -10.72 16.41 12.55
CA ARG A 319 -11.70 17.07 11.67
C ARG A 319 -11.66 16.52 10.24
N MET A 320 -10.70 15.66 9.94
CA MET A 320 -10.50 15.03 8.65
C MET A 320 -11.69 14.13 8.30
N LYS A 321 -12.25 14.29 7.10
CA LYS A 321 -13.38 13.46 6.65
C LYS A 321 -12.87 12.09 6.21
N ILE A 322 -13.35 11.03 6.84
CA ILE A 322 -13.10 9.65 6.40
C ILE A 322 -14.08 9.30 5.29
N VAL A 323 -13.56 8.84 4.16
CA VAL A 323 -14.36 8.50 2.96
C VAL A 323 -14.03 7.07 2.54
N PRO A 324 -14.92 6.11 2.83
CA PRO A 324 -14.75 4.74 2.37
C PRO A 324 -14.99 4.66 0.85
N VAL A 325 -14.16 3.87 0.16
CA VAL A 325 -14.25 3.61 -1.27
C VAL A 325 -13.91 2.16 -1.58
N HIS A 326 -14.62 1.55 -2.55
CA HIS A 326 -14.34 0.20 -3.02
C HIS A 326 -13.72 0.18 -4.42
N SER A 327 -13.65 1.33 -5.11
CA SER A 327 -13.04 1.43 -6.44
C SER A 327 -12.41 2.81 -6.70
N LEU A 328 -11.50 2.84 -7.67
CA LEU A 328 -10.93 4.08 -8.21
C LEU A 328 -12.02 5.00 -8.79
N GLU A 329 -13.01 4.41 -9.48
CA GLU A 329 -14.14 5.15 -10.04
C GLU A 329 -14.94 5.87 -8.96
N GLU A 330 -15.21 5.20 -7.84
CA GLU A 330 -15.91 5.81 -6.70
C GLU A 330 -15.13 6.96 -6.09
N ALA A 331 -13.81 6.80 -5.90
CA ALA A 331 -12.94 7.85 -5.37
C ALA A 331 -12.93 9.09 -6.29
N VAL A 332 -12.75 8.90 -7.59
CA VAL A 332 -12.79 9.99 -8.57
C VAL A 332 -14.18 10.63 -8.65
N GLY A 333 -15.25 9.81 -8.63
CA GLY A 333 -16.62 10.28 -8.61
C GLY A 333 -16.92 11.15 -7.38
N TYR A 334 -16.41 10.76 -6.21
CA TYR A 334 -16.51 11.56 -5.00
C TYR A 334 -15.84 12.93 -5.16
N LEU A 335 -14.60 12.97 -5.69
CA LEU A 335 -13.88 14.23 -5.92
C LEU A 335 -14.58 15.15 -6.94
N LYS A 336 -15.19 14.58 -7.97
CA LYS A 336 -15.98 15.35 -8.95
C LYS A 336 -17.22 15.97 -8.31
N ARG A 337 -17.95 15.24 -7.46
CA ARG A 337 -19.13 15.79 -6.75
C ARG A 337 -18.77 16.92 -5.79
N LEU A 338 -17.64 16.86 -5.10
CA LEU A 338 -17.17 17.94 -4.23
C LEU A 338 -17.02 19.28 -4.99
N LYS A 339 -16.66 19.24 -6.27
CA LYS A 339 -16.60 20.43 -7.13
C LYS A 339 -17.98 21.07 -7.31
N GLU A 340 -18.97 20.24 -7.60
CA GLU A 340 -20.34 20.72 -7.86
C GLU A 340 -20.95 21.34 -6.59
N GLU A 341 -20.74 20.73 -5.44
CA GLU A 341 -21.20 21.24 -4.16
C GLU A 341 -20.57 22.61 -3.83
N ARG A 342 -19.23 22.74 -3.98
CA ARG A 342 -18.53 24.01 -3.74
C ARG A 342 -18.92 25.09 -4.73
N ALA A 343 -19.13 24.76 -6.00
CA ALA A 343 -19.60 25.70 -7.00
C ALA A 343 -21.02 26.20 -6.68
N LYS A 344 -21.91 25.36 -6.17
CA LYS A 344 -23.25 25.77 -5.72
C LYS A 344 -23.19 26.72 -4.53
N VAL A 345 -22.35 26.45 -3.52
CA VAL A 345 -22.16 27.33 -2.36
C VAL A 345 -21.58 28.67 -2.78
N SER A 346 -20.54 28.68 -3.64
CA SER A 346 -19.93 29.92 -4.14
C SER A 346 -20.91 30.79 -4.95
N ASN A 347 -21.85 30.19 -5.67
CA ASN A 347 -22.87 30.90 -6.42
C ASN A 347 -23.99 31.46 -5.54
N ILE A 348 -24.20 30.89 -4.34
CA ILE A 348 -25.18 31.40 -3.36
C ILE A 348 -24.63 32.62 -2.62
N ASP A 349 -23.32 32.67 -2.39
CA ASP A 349 -22.61 33.77 -1.69
C ASP A 349 -22.20 34.93 -2.58
N THR A 350 -22.57 34.92 -3.88
CA THR A 350 -22.29 36.04 -4.77
C THR A 350 -23.24 37.21 -4.42
N PRO A 351 -22.73 38.46 -4.27
CA PRO A 351 -23.53 39.62 -3.83
C PRO A 351 -24.80 39.91 -4.64
N ALA A 352 -24.89 39.40 -5.86
CA ALA A 352 -26.10 39.53 -6.69
C ALA A 352 -27.30 38.72 -6.14
N ASN A 353 -27.06 37.59 -5.43
CA ASN A 353 -28.14 36.80 -4.86
C ASN A 353 -28.58 37.26 -3.45
N LEU A 354 -27.70 38.00 -2.73
CA LEU A 354 -28.08 38.64 -1.46
C LEU A 354 -29.03 39.81 -1.64
N ALA A 355 -29.00 40.47 -2.83
CA ALA A 355 -29.92 41.56 -3.14
C ALA A 355 -31.36 41.12 -3.45
N TYR A 356 -31.56 39.90 -3.94
CA TYR A 356 -32.89 39.37 -4.30
C TYR A 356 -33.69 38.78 -3.13
N ASN A 357 -33.01 38.38 -2.06
CA ASN A 357 -33.65 37.70 -0.91
C ASN A 357 -33.83 38.57 0.34
N ASN A 358 -33.53 39.88 0.27
CA ASN A 358 -33.70 40.77 1.42
C ASN A 358 -34.60 41.96 1.07
N PRO A 359 -35.91 41.87 1.30
CA PRO A 359 -36.87 42.91 0.92
C PRO A 359 -36.68 44.25 1.67
N VAL A 360 -35.81 44.32 2.66
CA VAL A 360 -35.52 45.55 3.46
C VAL A 360 -34.51 46.47 2.76
N LEU A 361 -33.71 45.98 1.80
CA LEU A 361 -32.71 46.80 1.08
C LEU A 361 -33.26 47.48 -0.16
N VAL A 362 -34.36 47.01 -0.73
CA VAL A 362 -35.00 47.61 -1.93
C VAL A 362 -35.77 48.87 -1.59
N ALA A 363 -36.19 49.07 -0.34
CA ALA A 363 -36.96 50.27 0.09
C ALA A 363 -36.10 51.53 0.34
N ARG A 364 -34.78 51.46 0.32
CA ARG A 364 -33.88 52.61 0.55
C ARG A 364 -33.25 53.22 -0.70
N ALA A 365 -33.36 52.59 -1.86
CA ALA A 365 -32.80 53.08 -3.12
C ALA A 365 -33.80 53.93 -3.96
N GLY A 366 -35.03 54.10 -3.48
CA GLY A 366 -36.09 54.88 -4.17
C GLY A 366 -36.40 56.28 -3.58
N ALA A 367 -35.57 56.79 -2.64
CA ALA A 367 -35.73 58.09 -2.05
C ALA A 367 -34.39 58.86 -2.01
N LEU A 368 -33.94 59.29 -3.23
CA LEU A 368 -33.03 60.42 -3.45
C LEU A 368 -33.24 60.93 -4.88
#